data_01a197bca9b5009c08ae7a60b19fb320
#
_entry.id   01a197bca9b5009c08ae7a60b19fb320
#
_cell.length_a   1.000
_cell.length_b   1.000
_cell.length_c   1.000
_cell.angle_alpha   90.00
_cell.angle_beta   90.00
_cell.angle_gamma   90.00
#
_symmetry.space_group_name_H-M   'P 1'
#
loop_
_entity.id
_entity.type
_entity.pdbx_description
1 polymer ?
#
loop_
_entity_poly.entity_id
_entity_poly.type
_entity_poly.pdbx_seq_one_letter_code
_entity_poly.pdbx_strand_id
1 'polypeptide(L)'
;MKKNLLWRAILVGFVIILAVILFYPPKDKIHYGLDLKGGMHLVLQVVTDDAVKSETNRIINIIRDELKEKNIEYETIPPGEIGEFSIQNFDPDKEGELKELLDDFKDWNYSITGNSASFSIESGAAMYYREQSVKQAIETLWNRVDEIGLTEPTIQRQGGYGTDRIIVELPGVENPEWVKKIIKTTAFLEWRLVKAGPASDMETLLKDFEGKAPDDMEVMRGDPKRTQGGYYLLDRVAHVTGNDLRDARPSTDRWNKPAVAFRFSPEAGKRFYKLTSENLNKPLAIILDQKVQEVATIESRISDTGIITGTFTAEEVEDIALVLKAGALPAAIKYLEERTIGPSLGADSIRRGLFSIGAALILILLFMVFYYRLSGINAVIALLLNIIILLGTLSYFKASLTLPGMAGIILTIGMAVDANVLVFERIREELATGKSILSSISAGFSRAFKTILDANVTTIIAAIFLFQFGTGPIKGFAITLIIGITASMFTAVFVSRLIFDLTLSKRKKREKLSI
;
A
#
# COMPACT_ATOMS: atom_id res chain seq x y z
N MET A 1 48.68 4.03 -24.35
CA MET A 1 48.21 4.94 -23.26
C MET A 1 47.07 5.86 -23.66
N LYS A 2 47.18 6.65 -24.76
CA LYS A 2 46.13 7.65 -25.12
C LYS A 2 44.75 7.04 -25.37
N LYS A 3 44.61 5.87 -26.00
CA LYS A 3 43.31 5.24 -26.33
C LYS A 3 42.53 4.78 -25.07
N ASN A 4 43.24 4.24 -24.07
CA ASN A 4 42.63 3.82 -22.80
C ASN A 4 42.21 5.03 -21.91
N LEU A 5 42.91 6.14 -22.02
CA LEU A 5 42.58 7.37 -21.28
C LEU A 5 41.32 8.03 -21.86
N LEU A 6 41.21 8.05 -23.20
CA LEU A 6 40.03 8.62 -23.89
C LEU A 6 38.75 7.84 -23.57
N TRP A 7 38.81 6.51 -23.62
CA TRP A 7 37.67 5.67 -23.26
C TRP A 7 37.17 5.90 -21.83
N ARG A 8 38.12 5.98 -20.86
CA ARG A 8 37.76 6.28 -19.46
C ARG A 8 37.14 7.66 -19.30
N ALA A 9 37.67 8.67 -20.00
CA ALA A 9 37.09 10.01 -19.98
C ALA A 9 35.69 10.06 -20.56
N ILE A 10 35.45 9.34 -21.69
CA ILE A 10 34.12 9.24 -22.30
C ILE A 10 33.14 8.55 -21.33
N LEU A 11 33.53 7.44 -20.71
CA LEU A 11 32.69 6.71 -19.77
C LEU A 11 32.32 7.58 -18.56
N VAL A 12 33.30 8.25 -17.94
CA VAL A 12 33.03 9.15 -16.80
C VAL A 12 32.14 10.30 -17.22
N GLY A 13 32.42 10.93 -18.37
CA GLY A 13 31.58 12.00 -18.92
C GLY A 13 30.14 11.55 -19.18
N PHE A 14 29.97 10.37 -19.76
CA PHE A 14 28.64 9.79 -20.01
C PHE A 14 27.87 9.56 -18.70
N VAL A 15 28.48 8.94 -17.68
CA VAL A 15 27.84 8.70 -16.39
C VAL A 15 27.42 10.01 -15.72
N ILE A 16 28.27 11.03 -15.77
CA ILE A 16 27.95 12.33 -15.16
C ILE A 16 26.80 13.03 -15.89
N ILE A 17 26.86 13.09 -17.23
CA ILE A 17 25.80 13.70 -18.04
C ILE A 17 24.48 12.98 -17.79
N LEU A 18 24.48 11.64 -17.79
CA LEU A 18 23.31 10.85 -17.51
C LEU A 18 22.75 11.15 -16.10
N ALA A 19 23.60 11.17 -15.08
CA ALA A 19 23.19 11.48 -13.72
C ALA A 19 22.55 12.87 -13.60
N VAL A 20 23.14 13.89 -14.27
CA VAL A 20 22.58 15.26 -14.28
C VAL A 20 21.21 15.30 -14.96
N ILE A 21 21.05 14.64 -16.12
CA ILE A 21 19.76 14.57 -16.83
C ILE A 21 18.69 13.90 -15.97
N LEU A 22 19.04 12.85 -15.22
CA LEU A 22 18.12 12.08 -14.40
C LEU A 22 17.59 12.87 -13.21
N PHE A 23 18.40 13.75 -12.59
CA PHE A 23 17.94 14.47 -11.41
C PHE A 23 17.50 15.92 -11.65
N TYR A 24 17.72 16.48 -12.83
CA TYR A 24 17.33 17.86 -13.14
C TYR A 24 15.96 17.94 -13.83
N PRO A 25 15.01 18.81 -13.41
CA PRO A 25 15.08 19.70 -12.24
C PRO A 25 14.83 18.94 -10.92
N PRO A 26 15.59 19.23 -9.86
CA PRO A 26 15.54 18.43 -8.61
C PRO A 26 14.20 18.48 -7.89
N LYS A 27 13.44 19.58 -8.03
CA LYS A 27 12.12 19.74 -7.38
C LYS A 27 11.10 18.70 -7.84
N ASP A 28 11.15 18.30 -9.11
CA ASP A 28 10.16 17.40 -9.72
C ASP A 28 10.67 15.96 -9.76
N LYS A 29 11.96 15.75 -9.53
CA LYS A 29 12.61 14.45 -9.70
C LYS A 29 12.98 13.76 -8.38
N ILE A 30 13.13 14.54 -7.30
CA ILE A 30 13.44 13.97 -5.98
C ILE A 30 12.15 13.74 -5.22
N HIS A 31 11.85 12.46 -4.95
CA HIS A 31 10.71 12.07 -4.15
C HIS A 31 11.06 12.18 -2.65
N TYR A 32 10.25 12.94 -1.91
CA TYR A 32 10.44 13.10 -0.48
C TYR A 32 9.57 12.10 0.28
N GLY A 33 10.17 11.37 1.20
CA GLY A 33 9.44 10.47 2.09
C GLY A 33 8.54 11.23 3.08
N LEU A 34 7.73 10.46 3.80
CA LEU A 34 6.76 10.96 4.77
C LEU A 34 7.36 11.93 5.80
N ASP A 35 8.58 11.63 6.30
CA ASP A 35 9.27 12.44 7.32
C ASP A 35 9.64 13.86 6.83
N LEU A 36 9.73 14.05 5.50
CA LEU A 36 10.13 15.31 4.87
C LEU A 36 8.98 16.07 4.22
N LYS A 37 8.04 15.36 3.61
CA LYS A 37 6.85 15.95 2.96
C LYS A 37 5.73 16.23 3.97
N GLY A 38 5.78 15.58 5.14
CA GLY A 38 4.67 15.46 6.05
C GLY A 38 3.64 14.45 5.53
N GLY A 39 2.63 14.15 6.31
CA GLY A 39 1.57 13.20 5.95
C GLY A 39 1.29 12.20 7.06
N MET A 40 0.81 11.00 6.69
CA MET A 40 0.36 10.02 7.68
C MET A 40 0.94 8.63 7.39
N HIS A 41 1.32 7.94 8.47
CA HIS A 41 1.71 6.53 8.50
C HIS A 41 0.71 5.76 9.34
N LEU A 42 0.14 4.72 8.76
CA LEU A 42 -0.83 3.85 9.40
C LEU A 42 -0.36 2.40 9.33
N VAL A 43 -0.54 1.66 10.41
CA VAL A 43 -0.50 0.21 10.40
C VAL A 43 -1.92 -0.28 10.63
N LEU A 44 -2.47 -0.95 9.63
CA LEU A 44 -3.84 -1.44 9.60
C LEU A 44 -3.83 -2.96 9.74
N GLN A 45 -4.80 -3.49 10.47
CA GLN A 45 -5.06 -4.93 10.56
C GLN A 45 -6.38 -5.24 9.87
N VAL A 46 -6.37 -6.16 8.93
CA VAL A 46 -7.57 -6.71 8.30
C VAL A 46 -8.16 -7.79 9.22
N VAL A 47 -9.44 -7.68 9.56
CA VAL A 47 -10.15 -8.70 10.35
C VAL A 47 -10.50 -9.85 9.42
N THR A 48 -9.52 -10.67 9.09
CA THR A 48 -9.63 -11.71 8.06
C THR A 48 -10.70 -12.77 8.34
N ASP A 49 -11.10 -12.92 9.61
CA ASP A 49 -12.21 -13.80 10.02
C ASP A 49 -13.57 -13.33 9.47
N ASP A 50 -13.74 -12.03 9.20
CA ASP A 50 -14.95 -11.51 8.58
C ASP A 50 -15.13 -12.06 7.15
N ALA A 51 -14.02 -12.28 6.42
CA ALA A 51 -14.06 -12.89 5.10
C ALA A 51 -14.51 -14.35 5.16
N VAL A 52 -14.03 -15.12 6.15
CA VAL A 52 -14.46 -16.50 6.36
C VAL A 52 -15.94 -16.55 6.74
N LYS A 53 -16.41 -15.64 7.62
CA LYS A 53 -17.84 -15.52 7.98
C LYS A 53 -18.71 -15.15 6.77
N SER A 54 -18.25 -14.22 5.94
CA SER A 54 -18.96 -13.83 4.73
C SER A 54 -19.10 -15.00 3.77
N GLU A 55 -18.03 -15.77 3.58
CA GLU A 55 -18.07 -16.99 2.76
C GLU A 55 -18.99 -18.06 3.35
N THR A 56 -18.93 -18.27 4.68
CA THR A 56 -19.83 -19.18 5.38
C THR A 56 -21.29 -18.81 5.12
N ASN A 57 -21.65 -17.54 5.26
CA ASN A 57 -23.01 -17.05 5.00
C ASN A 57 -23.40 -17.23 3.52
N ARG A 58 -22.47 -17.02 2.59
CA ARG A 58 -22.69 -17.24 1.17
C ARG A 58 -23.04 -18.72 0.88
N ILE A 59 -22.28 -19.64 1.47
CA ILE A 59 -22.52 -21.09 1.32
C ILE A 59 -23.84 -21.50 1.97
N ILE A 60 -24.15 -21.02 3.18
CA ILE A 60 -25.44 -21.26 3.83
C ILE A 60 -26.60 -20.86 2.90
N ASN A 61 -26.49 -19.70 2.24
CA ASN A 61 -27.54 -19.24 1.34
C ASN A 61 -27.67 -20.12 0.09
N ILE A 62 -26.53 -20.53 -0.51
CA ILE A 62 -26.55 -21.45 -1.67
C ILE A 62 -27.17 -22.78 -1.27
N ILE A 63 -26.75 -23.37 -0.15
CA ILE A 63 -27.31 -24.64 0.34
C ILE A 63 -28.81 -24.49 0.61
N ARG A 64 -29.24 -23.37 1.19
CA ARG A 64 -30.69 -23.12 1.44
C ARG A 64 -31.49 -23.08 0.14
N ASP A 65 -30.99 -22.42 -0.89
CA ASP A 65 -31.66 -22.33 -2.19
C ASP A 65 -31.72 -23.72 -2.87
N GLU A 66 -30.65 -24.49 -2.83
CA GLU A 66 -30.57 -25.85 -3.36
C GLU A 66 -31.49 -26.83 -2.62
N LEU A 67 -31.53 -26.75 -1.27
CA LEU A 67 -32.45 -27.57 -0.45
C LEU A 67 -33.92 -27.29 -0.83
N LYS A 68 -34.24 -26.00 -1.05
CA LYS A 68 -35.58 -25.60 -1.48
C LYS A 68 -35.91 -26.10 -2.90
N GLU A 69 -34.96 -26.04 -3.82
CA GLU A 69 -35.15 -26.52 -5.20
C GLU A 69 -35.34 -28.04 -5.25
N LYS A 70 -34.61 -28.80 -4.41
CA LYS A 70 -34.74 -30.25 -4.28
C LYS A 70 -35.88 -30.68 -3.36
N ASN A 71 -36.68 -29.76 -2.80
CA ASN A 71 -37.75 -30.01 -1.83
C ASN A 71 -37.27 -30.84 -0.64
N ILE A 72 -36.12 -30.56 -0.08
CA ILE A 72 -35.60 -31.15 1.16
C ILE A 72 -36.04 -30.27 2.32
N GLU A 73 -36.92 -30.79 3.18
CA GLU A 73 -37.37 -30.07 4.37
C GLU A 73 -36.29 -30.09 5.46
N TYR A 74 -36.14 -28.98 6.16
CA TYR A 74 -35.25 -28.83 7.30
C TYR A 74 -35.83 -27.80 8.29
N GLU A 75 -35.42 -27.84 9.55
CA GLU A 75 -35.90 -26.90 10.57
C GLU A 75 -35.16 -25.59 10.53
N THR A 76 -33.81 -25.63 10.60
CA THR A 76 -32.99 -24.42 10.66
C THR A 76 -31.56 -24.70 10.22
N ILE A 77 -30.87 -23.64 9.79
CA ILE A 77 -29.43 -23.67 9.47
C ILE A 77 -28.71 -22.59 10.34
N PRO A 78 -28.44 -22.89 11.63
CA PRO A 78 -27.74 -21.97 12.50
C PRO A 78 -26.25 -21.87 12.12
N PRO A 79 -25.66 -20.65 12.11
CA PRO A 79 -24.23 -20.49 12.05
C PRO A 79 -23.59 -21.01 13.35
N GLY A 80 -22.49 -21.72 13.23
CA GLY A 80 -21.64 -22.17 14.33
C GLY A 80 -20.52 -21.17 14.65
N GLU A 81 -19.34 -21.71 14.97
CA GLU A 81 -18.11 -20.92 15.07
C GLU A 81 -17.68 -20.40 13.69
N ILE A 82 -16.55 -19.66 13.63
CA ILE A 82 -16.06 -19.08 12.38
C ILE A 82 -15.72 -20.21 11.39
N GLY A 83 -16.43 -20.26 10.27
CA GLY A 83 -16.25 -21.30 9.28
C GLY A 83 -17.04 -22.58 9.58
N GLU A 84 -18.02 -22.53 10.49
CA GLU A 84 -18.87 -23.67 10.84
C GLU A 84 -20.34 -23.32 10.74
N PHE A 85 -21.16 -24.29 10.37
CA PHE A 85 -22.63 -24.24 10.44
C PHE A 85 -23.20 -25.64 10.46
N SER A 86 -24.49 -25.76 10.73
CA SER A 86 -25.18 -27.06 10.70
C SER A 86 -26.59 -26.95 10.08
N ILE A 87 -27.04 -28.00 9.43
CA ILE A 87 -28.43 -28.19 9.02
C ILE A 87 -29.08 -29.07 10.07
N GLN A 88 -30.17 -28.61 10.67
CA GLN A 88 -30.85 -29.33 11.74
C GLN A 88 -32.20 -29.86 11.27
N ASN A 89 -32.52 -31.11 11.71
CA ASN A 89 -33.79 -31.77 11.47
C ASN A 89 -34.20 -31.81 9.99
N PHE A 90 -33.27 -32.22 9.11
CA PHE A 90 -33.61 -32.50 7.73
C PHE A 90 -34.30 -33.87 7.59
N ASP A 91 -35.06 -34.07 6.50
CA ASP A 91 -35.75 -35.30 6.20
C ASP A 91 -34.76 -36.46 5.98
N PRO A 92 -34.74 -37.50 6.86
CA PRO A 92 -33.80 -38.63 6.75
C PRO A 92 -33.94 -39.42 5.44
N ASP A 93 -35.14 -39.48 4.85
CA ASP A 93 -35.37 -40.21 3.60
C ASP A 93 -34.67 -39.57 2.41
N LYS A 94 -34.23 -38.30 2.56
CA LYS A 94 -33.50 -37.51 1.56
C LYS A 94 -31.99 -37.37 1.82
N GLU A 95 -31.42 -38.15 2.74
CA GLU A 95 -29.99 -38.13 3.05
C GLU A 95 -29.13 -38.37 1.80
N GLY A 96 -29.57 -39.24 0.87
CA GLY A 96 -28.82 -39.50 -0.36
C GLY A 96 -28.75 -38.28 -1.29
N GLU A 97 -29.88 -37.56 -1.47
CA GLU A 97 -29.96 -36.34 -2.27
C GLU A 97 -29.15 -35.20 -1.62
N LEU A 98 -29.17 -35.14 -0.28
CA LEU A 98 -28.37 -34.18 0.49
C LEU A 98 -26.89 -34.44 0.29
N LYS A 99 -26.41 -35.69 0.39
CA LYS A 99 -24.99 -36.02 0.16
C LYS A 99 -24.51 -35.65 -1.23
N GLU A 100 -25.30 -35.95 -2.26
CA GLU A 100 -24.98 -35.60 -3.64
C GLU A 100 -24.83 -34.08 -3.82
N LEU A 101 -25.69 -33.29 -3.18
CA LEU A 101 -25.60 -31.84 -3.16
C LEU A 101 -24.32 -31.35 -2.44
N LEU A 102 -23.99 -31.96 -1.32
CA LEU A 102 -22.86 -31.54 -0.47
C LEU A 102 -21.49 -31.88 -1.07
N ASP A 103 -21.39 -32.93 -1.86
CA ASP A 103 -20.17 -33.33 -2.55
C ASP A 103 -19.68 -32.30 -3.58
N ASP A 104 -20.53 -31.37 -3.99
CA ASP A 104 -20.15 -30.24 -4.85
C ASP A 104 -19.35 -29.14 -4.12
N PHE A 105 -19.44 -29.09 -2.79
CA PHE A 105 -18.77 -28.09 -1.96
C PHE A 105 -17.41 -28.58 -1.44
N LYS A 106 -16.42 -28.72 -2.34
CA LYS A 106 -15.10 -29.30 -2.07
C LYS A 106 -14.28 -28.60 -1.00
N ASP A 107 -14.54 -27.34 -0.73
CA ASP A 107 -13.85 -26.52 0.28
C ASP A 107 -14.42 -26.73 1.69
N TRP A 108 -15.43 -27.59 1.84
CA TRP A 108 -16.14 -27.82 3.08
C TRP A 108 -16.15 -29.30 3.43
N ASN A 109 -15.77 -29.60 4.67
CA ASN A 109 -15.95 -30.90 5.26
C ASN A 109 -17.35 -30.97 5.87
N TYR A 110 -18.06 -32.10 5.68
CA TYR A 110 -19.33 -32.30 6.32
C TYR A 110 -19.39 -33.64 7.07
N SER A 111 -20.24 -33.72 8.07
CA SER A 111 -20.52 -34.93 8.84
C SER A 111 -22.02 -35.01 9.13
N ILE A 112 -22.65 -36.12 8.75
CA ILE A 112 -24.06 -36.34 8.98
C ILE A 112 -24.20 -37.27 10.19
N THR A 113 -25.01 -36.85 11.17
CA THR A 113 -25.30 -37.61 12.37
C THR A 113 -26.82 -37.59 12.62
N GLY A 114 -27.49 -38.70 12.35
CA GLY A 114 -28.96 -38.77 12.42
C GLY A 114 -29.61 -37.85 11.40
N ASN A 115 -30.42 -36.91 11.84
CA ASN A 115 -31.11 -35.93 11.01
C ASN A 115 -30.42 -34.55 11.00
N SER A 116 -29.13 -34.48 11.40
CA SER A 116 -28.34 -33.23 11.40
C SER A 116 -27.06 -33.39 10.60
N ALA A 117 -26.73 -32.39 9.80
CA ALA A 117 -25.46 -32.31 9.06
C ALA A 117 -24.64 -31.13 9.56
N SER A 118 -23.44 -31.39 10.03
CA SER A 118 -22.47 -30.34 10.50
C SER A 118 -21.44 -30.09 9.43
N PHE A 119 -21.08 -28.82 9.24
CA PHE A 119 -20.15 -28.36 8.24
C PHE A 119 -18.99 -27.59 8.89
N SER A 120 -17.80 -27.78 8.36
CA SER A 120 -16.63 -26.99 8.70
C SER A 120 -15.81 -26.71 7.45
N ILE A 121 -15.34 -25.46 7.32
CA ILE A 121 -14.48 -25.09 6.20
C ILE A 121 -13.14 -25.82 6.30
N GLU A 122 -12.60 -26.28 5.18
CA GLU A 122 -11.26 -26.87 5.17
C GLU A 122 -10.22 -25.81 5.55
N SER A 123 -9.21 -26.19 6.36
CA SER A 123 -8.18 -25.26 6.83
C SER A 123 -7.43 -24.56 5.69
N GLY A 124 -7.20 -25.26 4.58
CA GLY A 124 -6.59 -24.71 3.38
C GLY A 124 -7.46 -23.64 2.72
N ALA A 125 -8.77 -23.91 2.60
CA ALA A 125 -9.74 -22.97 2.05
C ALA A 125 -9.92 -21.75 2.97
N ALA A 126 -10.01 -21.94 4.28
CA ALA A 126 -10.07 -20.83 5.23
C ALA A 126 -8.84 -19.91 5.13
N MET A 127 -7.63 -20.50 5.01
CA MET A 127 -6.41 -19.73 4.80
C MET A 127 -6.42 -18.99 3.47
N TYR A 128 -6.92 -19.59 2.42
CA TYR A 128 -7.06 -18.95 1.11
C TYR A 128 -7.98 -17.72 1.18
N TYR A 129 -9.16 -17.81 1.81
CA TYR A 129 -10.10 -16.70 1.93
C TYR A 129 -9.52 -15.57 2.79
N ARG A 130 -8.82 -15.89 3.89
CA ARG A 130 -8.09 -14.88 4.68
C ARG A 130 -7.04 -14.16 3.86
N GLU A 131 -6.26 -14.90 3.08
CA GLU A 131 -5.20 -14.35 2.23
C GLU A 131 -5.75 -13.46 1.12
N GLN A 132 -6.83 -13.90 0.47
CA GLN A 132 -7.52 -13.12 -0.55
C GLN A 132 -8.12 -11.83 0.02
N SER A 133 -8.65 -11.85 1.23
CA SER A 133 -9.19 -10.65 1.87
C SER A 133 -8.12 -9.58 2.11
N VAL A 134 -6.91 -9.97 2.52
CA VAL A 134 -5.80 -9.02 2.69
C VAL A 134 -5.39 -8.44 1.33
N LYS A 135 -5.28 -9.28 0.30
CA LYS A 135 -4.93 -8.82 -1.05
C LYS A 135 -5.97 -7.84 -1.60
N GLN A 136 -7.23 -8.17 -1.49
CA GLN A 136 -8.33 -7.31 -1.94
C GLN A 136 -8.42 -6.02 -1.12
N ALA A 137 -8.15 -6.08 0.20
CA ALA A 137 -8.08 -4.88 1.03
C ALA A 137 -6.98 -3.92 0.56
N ILE A 138 -5.80 -4.44 0.20
CA ILE A 138 -4.71 -3.63 -0.37
C ILE A 138 -5.16 -2.97 -1.69
N GLU A 139 -5.78 -3.71 -2.60
CA GLU A 139 -6.29 -3.19 -3.87
C GLU A 139 -7.35 -2.10 -3.66
N THR A 140 -8.28 -2.32 -2.74
CA THR A 140 -9.32 -1.33 -2.39
C THR A 140 -8.70 -0.07 -1.76
N LEU A 141 -7.72 -0.21 -0.87
CA LEU A 141 -7.01 0.92 -0.29
C LEU A 141 -6.25 1.73 -1.35
N TRP A 142 -5.62 1.06 -2.31
CA TRP A 142 -4.98 1.72 -3.47
C TRP A 142 -5.99 2.54 -4.27
N ASN A 143 -7.14 1.96 -4.61
CA ASN A 143 -8.19 2.64 -5.36
C ASN A 143 -8.71 3.88 -4.61
N ARG A 144 -8.90 3.76 -3.28
CA ARG A 144 -9.36 4.89 -2.46
C ARG A 144 -8.36 6.04 -2.42
N VAL A 145 -7.08 5.70 -2.26
CA VAL A 145 -6.01 6.70 -2.21
C VAL A 145 -5.81 7.37 -3.57
N ASP A 146 -5.99 6.61 -4.65
CA ASP A 146 -5.94 7.14 -6.02
C ASP A 146 -7.12 8.10 -6.30
N GLU A 147 -8.34 7.74 -5.88
CA GLU A 147 -9.52 8.60 -6.01
C GLU A 147 -9.42 9.89 -5.16
N ILE A 148 -8.70 9.86 -4.04
CA ILE A 148 -8.39 11.07 -3.24
C ILE A 148 -7.38 11.96 -3.98
N GLY A 149 -6.63 11.44 -4.96
CA GLY A 149 -5.62 12.17 -5.72
C GLY A 149 -4.29 12.33 -4.97
N LEU A 150 -4.01 11.49 -3.98
CA LEU A 150 -2.72 11.52 -3.27
C LEU A 150 -1.61 10.97 -4.16
N THR A 151 -0.50 11.69 -4.20
CA THR A 151 0.67 11.31 -5.00
C THR A 151 1.65 10.48 -4.17
N GLU A 152 2.19 9.43 -4.79
CA GLU A 152 3.27 8.59 -4.22
C GLU A 152 2.91 7.87 -2.91
N PRO A 153 1.69 7.30 -2.76
CA PRO A 153 1.39 6.52 -1.57
C PRO A 153 2.21 5.22 -1.54
N THR A 154 2.46 4.72 -0.33
CA THR A 154 3.02 3.38 -0.15
C THR A 154 1.99 2.53 0.58
N ILE A 155 1.46 1.52 -0.08
CA ILE A 155 0.52 0.56 0.51
C ILE A 155 1.09 -0.83 0.29
N GLN A 156 1.48 -1.49 1.38
CA GLN A 156 2.12 -2.81 1.30
C GLN A 156 1.81 -3.65 2.53
N ARG A 157 1.85 -4.97 2.36
CA ARG A 157 1.74 -5.88 3.49
C ARG A 157 2.94 -5.73 4.44
N GLN A 158 2.69 -5.71 5.74
CA GLN A 158 3.73 -5.74 6.76
C GLN A 158 4.09 -7.20 7.08
N GLY A 159 5.29 -7.61 6.76
CA GLY A 159 5.76 -8.98 6.96
C GLY A 159 5.56 -9.86 5.71
N GLY A 160 5.59 -11.18 5.93
CA GLY A 160 5.49 -12.17 4.85
C GLY A 160 4.06 -12.65 4.60
N TYR A 161 3.96 -13.73 3.83
CA TYR A 161 2.73 -14.46 3.57
C TYR A 161 2.05 -14.91 4.89
N GLY A 162 0.73 -14.78 4.98
CA GLY A 162 -0.04 -15.14 6.17
C GLY A 162 -0.20 -14.02 7.21
N THR A 163 0.41 -12.84 7.02
CA THR A 163 0.16 -11.70 7.91
C THR A 163 -1.06 -10.90 7.46
N ASP A 164 -1.82 -10.37 8.41
CA ASP A 164 -3.05 -9.60 8.22
C ASP A 164 -2.82 -8.08 8.32
N ARG A 165 -1.56 -7.64 8.38
CA ARG A 165 -1.19 -6.24 8.58
C ARG A 165 -0.80 -5.56 7.28
N ILE A 166 -1.27 -4.32 7.12
CA ILE A 166 -1.00 -3.46 5.97
C ILE A 166 -0.38 -2.15 6.48
N ILE A 167 0.75 -1.77 5.90
CA ILE A 167 1.33 -0.43 6.08
C ILE A 167 0.77 0.47 4.99
N VAL A 168 0.29 1.64 5.41
CA VAL A 168 -0.19 2.70 4.52
C VAL A 168 0.56 3.98 4.86
N GLU A 169 1.37 4.47 3.93
CA GLU A 169 2.08 5.74 4.04
C GLU A 169 1.54 6.71 3.00
N LEU A 170 1.05 7.84 3.44
CA LEU A 170 0.39 8.85 2.62
C LEU A 170 1.10 10.20 2.77
N PRO A 171 2.12 10.47 1.95
CA PRO A 171 2.83 11.75 1.99
C PRO A 171 1.94 12.89 1.50
N GLY A 172 2.05 14.06 2.14
CA GLY A 172 1.40 15.29 1.71
C GLY A 172 -0.10 15.37 2.02
N VAL A 173 -0.61 14.54 2.92
CA VAL A 173 -2.01 14.63 3.39
C VAL A 173 -2.22 15.91 4.18
N GLU A 174 -3.18 16.75 3.74
CA GLU A 174 -3.55 18.00 4.41
C GLU A 174 -4.58 17.77 5.52
N ASN A 175 -5.54 16.86 5.31
CA ASN A 175 -6.58 16.52 6.28
C ASN A 175 -6.53 15.03 6.67
N PRO A 176 -5.74 14.66 7.68
CA PRO A 176 -5.60 13.28 8.14
C PRO A 176 -6.91 12.63 8.62
N GLU A 177 -7.77 13.40 9.30
CA GLU A 177 -9.02 12.87 9.85
C GLU A 177 -10.00 12.45 8.76
N TRP A 178 -10.12 13.26 7.70
CA TRP A 178 -10.95 12.92 6.55
C TRP A 178 -10.42 11.67 5.83
N VAL A 179 -9.11 11.60 5.58
CA VAL A 179 -8.51 10.42 4.94
C VAL A 179 -8.71 9.16 5.77
N LYS A 180 -8.58 9.24 7.10
CA LYS A 180 -8.88 8.10 7.99
C LYS A 180 -10.33 7.65 7.86
N LYS A 181 -11.27 8.59 7.82
CA LYS A 181 -12.69 8.30 7.63
C LYS A 181 -12.91 7.51 6.32
N ILE A 182 -12.32 7.97 5.22
CA ILE A 182 -12.43 7.31 3.91
C ILE A 182 -11.80 5.91 3.93
N ILE A 183 -10.61 5.76 4.53
CA ILE A 183 -9.91 4.47 4.63
C ILE A 183 -10.69 3.47 5.49
N LYS A 184 -11.30 3.91 6.59
CA LYS A 184 -11.99 3.04 7.55
C LYS A 184 -13.36 2.57 7.05
N THR A 185 -14.07 3.38 6.28
CA THR A 185 -15.43 3.07 5.81
C THR A 185 -15.42 1.77 5.03
N THR A 186 -16.17 0.77 5.46
CA THR A 186 -16.24 -0.52 4.77
C THR A 186 -16.95 -0.39 3.42
N ALA A 187 -17.88 0.55 3.30
CA ALA A 187 -18.72 0.80 2.13
C ALA A 187 -19.48 -0.46 1.67
N PHE A 188 -19.85 -1.28 2.62
CA PHE A 188 -20.62 -2.47 2.32
C PHE A 188 -22.06 -2.06 2.02
N LEU A 189 -22.35 -1.91 0.73
CA LEU A 189 -23.65 -1.48 0.23
C LEU A 189 -24.46 -2.70 -0.21
N GLU A 190 -25.73 -2.76 0.21
CA GLU A 190 -26.63 -3.84 -0.12
C GLU A 190 -28.03 -3.32 -0.44
N TRP A 191 -28.72 -4.02 -1.34
CA TRP A 191 -30.14 -3.82 -1.65
C TRP A 191 -30.92 -5.06 -1.23
N ARG A 192 -31.83 -4.88 -0.24
CA ARG A 192 -32.64 -5.97 0.31
C ARG A 192 -34.10 -5.57 0.37
N LEU A 193 -35.01 -6.50 0.10
CA LEU A 193 -36.45 -6.26 0.23
C LEU A 193 -36.84 -6.13 1.70
N VAL A 194 -37.74 -5.19 1.97
CA VAL A 194 -38.31 -4.99 3.31
C VAL A 194 -39.60 -5.77 3.44
N LYS A 195 -39.73 -6.57 4.49
CA LYS A 195 -40.94 -7.34 4.81
C LYS A 195 -41.82 -6.66 5.85
N ALA A 196 -41.18 -6.02 6.86
CA ALA A 196 -41.89 -5.27 7.89
C ALA A 196 -41.03 -4.09 8.39
N GLY A 197 -41.66 -3.09 8.98
CA GLY A 197 -41.03 -1.88 9.53
C GLY A 197 -41.41 -0.61 8.78
N PRO A 198 -40.99 0.59 9.30
CA PRO A 198 -40.22 0.78 10.52
C PRO A 198 -41.00 0.50 11.80
N ALA A 199 -40.35 -0.11 12.80
CA ALA A 199 -40.89 -0.25 14.15
C ALA A 199 -39.97 0.42 15.17
N SER A 200 -40.55 0.88 16.29
CA SER A 200 -39.80 1.56 17.36
C SER A 200 -38.89 0.63 18.13
N ASP A 201 -39.27 -0.63 18.21
CA ASP A 201 -38.55 -1.69 18.94
C ASP A 201 -38.68 -3.04 18.24
N MET A 202 -37.82 -3.98 18.65
CA MET A 202 -37.74 -5.31 18.05
C MET A 202 -38.98 -6.17 18.41
N GLU A 203 -39.57 -5.98 19.60
CA GLU A 203 -40.76 -6.72 20.02
C GLU A 203 -41.96 -6.38 19.13
N THR A 204 -42.16 -5.10 18.87
CA THR A 204 -43.24 -4.63 18.00
C THR A 204 -43.04 -5.13 16.56
N LEU A 205 -41.78 -5.14 16.06
CA LEU A 205 -41.47 -5.61 14.71
C LEU A 205 -41.78 -7.09 14.53
N LEU A 206 -41.46 -7.91 15.54
CA LEU A 206 -41.57 -9.37 15.47
C LEU A 206 -42.88 -9.92 16.01
N LYS A 207 -43.84 -9.05 16.38
CA LYS A 207 -45.14 -9.48 16.95
C LYS A 207 -45.90 -10.43 16.04
N ASP A 208 -45.88 -10.20 14.73
CA ASP A 208 -46.57 -11.03 13.73
C ASP A 208 -45.75 -12.28 13.33
N PHE A 209 -44.55 -12.45 13.90
CA PHE A 209 -43.61 -13.52 13.64
C PHE A 209 -43.26 -14.33 14.90
N GLU A 210 -44.21 -14.46 15.82
CA GLU A 210 -44.05 -15.23 17.07
C GLU A 210 -42.85 -14.84 17.94
N GLY A 211 -42.38 -13.58 17.81
CA GLY A 211 -41.25 -13.02 18.55
C GLY A 211 -39.86 -13.42 18.02
N LYS A 212 -39.78 -14.13 16.90
CA LYS A 212 -38.52 -14.53 16.26
C LYS A 212 -38.52 -14.13 14.79
N ALA A 213 -37.38 -13.65 14.30
CA ALA A 213 -37.22 -13.45 12.86
C ALA A 213 -37.18 -14.80 12.14
N PRO A 214 -37.91 -14.98 11.03
CA PRO A 214 -37.77 -16.15 10.16
C PRO A 214 -36.33 -16.34 9.68
N ASP A 215 -35.95 -17.57 9.36
CA ASP A 215 -34.56 -17.90 8.99
C ASP A 215 -34.09 -17.23 7.69
N ASP A 216 -35.03 -16.91 6.79
CA ASP A 216 -34.77 -16.20 5.54
C ASP A 216 -34.75 -14.67 5.71
N MET A 217 -34.97 -14.18 6.94
CA MET A 217 -35.04 -12.73 7.27
C MET A 217 -34.01 -12.33 8.32
N GLU A 218 -33.74 -11.03 8.37
CA GLU A 218 -32.82 -10.41 9.33
C GLU A 218 -33.39 -9.09 9.81
N VAL A 219 -33.24 -8.83 11.13
CA VAL A 219 -33.61 -7.54 11.71
C VAL A 219 -32.43 -6.59 11.62
N MET A 220 -32.63 -5.44 10.97
CA MET A 220 -31.63 -4.38 10.91
C MET A 220 -32.18 -3.07 11.46
N ARG A 221 -31.26 -2.30 12.04
CA ARG A 221 -31.57 -0.96 12.56
C ARG A 221 -31.33 0.09 11.48
N GLY A 222 -32.23 1.04 11.38
CA GLY A 222 -32.07 2.21 10.53
C GLY A 222 -31.08 3.21 11.09
N ASP A 223 -30.50 4.01 10.20
CA ASP A 223 -29.65 5.14 10.62
C ASP A 223 -30.48 6.18 11.39
N PRO A 224 -30.07 6.55 12.63
CA PRO A 224 -30.85 7.49 13.45
C PRO A 224 -31.12 8.86 12.80
N LYS A 225 -30.21 9.30 11.93
CA LYS A 225 -30.32 10.60 11.24
C LYS A 225 -31.27 10.55 10.03
N ARG A 226 -31.45 9.37 9.42
CA ARG A 226 -32.13 9.22 8.13
C ARG A 226 -33.46 8.49 8.21
N THR A 227 -33.49 7.42 8.98
CA THR A 227 -34.67 6.56 9.15
C THR A 227 -35.22 6.58 10.57
N GLN A 228 -34.89 7.63 11.35
CA GLN A 228 -35.28 7.80 12.76
C GLN A 228 -34.86 6.61 13.66
N GLY A 229 -33.92 5.81 13.23
CA GLY A 229 -33.40 4.66 14.00
C GLY A 229 -34.38 3.51 14.18
N GLY A 230 -35.43 3.42 13.36
CA GLY A 230 -36.42 2.33 13.41
C GLY A 230 -35.82 0.97 13.05
N TYR A 231 -36.49 -0.09 13.49
CA TYR A 231 -36.12 -1.46 13.16
C TYR A 231 -36.87 -1.93 11.92
N TYR A 232 -36.19 -2.69 11.05
CA TYR A 232 -36.71 -3.23 9.82
C TYR A 232 -36.44 -4.73 9.75
N LEU A 233 -37.40 -5.49 9.26
CA LEU A 233 -37.26 -6.90 8.93
C LEU A 233 -37.01 -7.01 7.42
N LEU A 234 -35.85 -7.50 7.03
CA LEU A 234 -35.35 -7.52 5.66
C LEU A 234 -35.07 -8.96 5.21
N ASP A 235 -35.12 -9.18 3.92
CA ASP A 235 -34.58 -10.42 3.37
C ASP A 235 -33.11 -10.59 3.81
N ARG A 236 -32.73 -11.76 4.29
CA ARG A 236 -31.35 -12.05 4.75
C ARG A 236 -30.34 -11.96 3.61
N VAL A 237 -30.73 -12.35 2.42
CA VAL A 237 -29.88 -12.33 1.23
C VAL A 237 -29.98 -10.99 0.52
N ALA A 238 -28.83 -10.38 0.28
CA ALA A 238 -28.74 -9.20 -0.60
C ALA A 238 -28.75 -9.67 -2.06
N HIS A 239 -29.70 -9.19 -2.83
CA HIS A 239 -29.80 -9.53 -4.26
C HIS A 239 -28.72 -8.84 -5.12
N VAL A 240 -28.29 -7.65 -4.71
CA VAL A 240 -27.23 -6.86 -5.32
C VAL A 240 -26.45 -6.16 -4.22
N THR A 241 -25.15 -6.04 -4.39
CA THR A 241 -24.22 -5.46 -3.42
C THR A 241 -23.36 -4.36 -4.03
N GLY A 242 -22.60 -3.65 -3.21
CA GLY A 242 -21.64 -2.66 -3.66
C GLY A 242 -20.55 -3.22 -4.60
N ASN A 243 -20.22 -4.50 -4.51
CA ASN A 243 -19.28 -5.17 -5.41
C ASN A 243 -19.81 -5.28 -6.86
N ASP A 244 -21.12 -5.16 -7.03
CA ASP A 244 -21.79 -5.18 -8.32
C ASP A 244 -21.78 -3.79 -9.02
N LEU A 245 -21.33 -2.75 -8.32
CA LEU A 245 -21.22 -1.40 -8.87
C LEU A 245 -20.04 -1.30 -9.84
N ARG A 246 -20.31 -0.64 -10.97
CA ARG A 246 -19.29 -0.25 -11.95
C ARG A 246 -18.87 1.21 -11.78
N ASP A 247 -19.78 2.05 -11.32
CA ASP A 247 -19.55 3.49 -11.16
C ASP A 247 -20.46 4.06 -10.08
N ALA A 248 -19.97 5.04 -9.34
CA ALA A 248 -20.73 5.84 -8.41
C ALA A 248 -20.22 7.29 -8.45
N ARG A 249 -21.14 8.27 -8.44
CA ARG A 249 -20.78 9.67 -8.56
C ARG A 249 -21.78 10.59 -7.85
N PRO A 250 -21.34 11.76 -7.38
CA PRO A 250 -22.24 12.78 -6.87
C PRO A 250 -23.28 13.19 -7.90
N SER A 251 -24.51 13.38 -7.46
CA SER A 251 -25.66 13.77 -8.28
C SER A 251 -26.67 14.55 -7.45
N THR A 252 -27.83 14.83 -8.03
CA THR A 252 -28.97 15.41 -7.34
C THR A 252 -30.24 14.64 -7.66
N ASP A 253 -31.18 14.64 -6.73
CA ASP A 253 -32.51 14.09 -6.95
C ASP A 253 -33.41 15.06 -7.78
N ARG A 254 -34.66 14.64 -8.03
CA ARG A 254 -35.67 15.46 -8.73
C ARG A 254 -36.03 16.79 -8.04
N TRP A 255 -35.67 16.95 -6.78
CA TRP A 255 -35.86 18.18 -5.99
C TRP A 255 -34.57 18.97 -5.80
N ASN A 256 -33.52 18.64 -6.56
CA ASN A 256 -32.19 19.25 -6.50
C ASN A 256 -31.49 19.07 -5.12
N LYS A 257 -31.83 18.00 -4.38
CA LYS A 257 -31.13 17.63 -3.15
C LYS A 257 -29.94 16.72 -3.48
N PRO A 258 -28.85 16.76 -2.69
CA PRO A 258 -27.71 15.91 -2.89
C PRO A 258 -28.07 14.42 -2.87
N ALA A 259 -27.59 13.66 -3.85
CA ALA A 259 -27.85 12.24 -4.04
C ALA A 259 -26.63 11.54 -4.68
N VAL A 260 -26.54 10.22 -4.56
CA VAL A 260 -25.49 9.42 -5.19
C VAL A 260 -26.06 8.67 -6.37
N ALA A 261 -25.61 9.01 -7.59
CA ALA A 261 -25.94 8.23 -8.76
C ALA A 261 -25.01 7.01 -8.85
N PHE A 262 -25.57 5.84 -9.18
CA PHE A 262 -24.82 4.61 -9.33
C PHE A 262 -25.12 3.90 -10.64
N ARG A 263 -24.20 3.04 -11.07
CA ARG A 263 -24.37 2.15 -12.21
C ARG A 263 -23.86 0.76 -11.85
N PHE A 264 -24.68 -0.26 -12.07
CA PHE A 264 -24.30 -1.65 -11.92
C PHE A 264 -23.51 -2.19 -13.12
N SER A 265 -22.85 -3.31 -12.90
CA SER A 265 -22.36 -4.18 -13.98
C SER A 265 -23.53 -4.74 -14.80
N PRO A 266 -23.34 -5.12 -16.07
CA PRO A 266 -24.42 -5.67 -16.90
C PRO A 266 -25.10 -6.91 -16.32
N GLU A 267 -24.35 -7.74 -15.59
CA GLU A 267 -24.85 -8.95 -14.95
C GLU A 267 -25.69 -8.64 -13.72
N ALA A 268 -25.20 -7.75 -12.87
CA ALA A 268 -25.94 -7.25 -11.71
C ALA A 268 -27.18 -6.48 -12.14
N GLY A 269 -27.09 -5.69 -13.20
CA GLY A 269 -28.23 -4.99 -13.78
C GLY A 269 -29.36 -5.93 -14.20
N LYS A 270 -29.04 -7.10 -14.76
CA LYS A 270 -30.05 -8.13 -15.07
C LYS A 270 -30.70 -8.69 -13.81
N ARG A 271 -29.93 -8.96 -12.75
CA ARG A 271 -30.48 -9.43 -11.47
C ARG A 271 -31.36 -8.38 -10.83
N PHE A 272 -30.92 -7.11 -10.84
CA PHE A 272 -31.67 -6.01 -10.26
C PHE A 272 -32.96 -5.70 -11.05
N TYR A 273 -32.91 -5.81 -12.38
CA TYR A 273 -34.09 -5.73 -13.23
C TYR A 273 -35.12 -6.82 -12.90
N LYS A 274 -34.68 -8.07 -12.72
CA LYS A 274 -35.55 -9.18 -12.31
C LYS A 274 -36.17 -8.89 -10.93
N LEU A 275 -35.34 -8.54 -9.94
CA LEU A 275 -35.78 -8.19 -8.60
C LEU A 275 -36.86 -7.10 -8.61
N THR A 276 -36.60 -5.98 -9.30
CA THR A 276 -37.53 -4.84 -9.35
C THR A 276 -38.79 -5.16 -10.17
N SER A 277 -38.71 -6.01 -11.19
CA SER A 277 -39.85 -6.45 -12.00
C SER A 277 -40.84 -7.32 -11.21
N GLU A 278 -40.33 -8.21 -10.35
CA GLU A 278 -41.10 -9.13 -9.54
C GLU A 278 -41.67 -8.48 -8.26
N ASN A 279 -41.12 -7.33 -7.86
CA ASN A 279 -41.45 -6.70 -6.59
C ASN A 279 -41.89 -5.22 -6.75
N LEU A 280 -42.63 -4.91 -7.81
CA LEU A 280 -43.23 -3.57 -7.99
C LEU A 280 -44.14 -3.21 -6.80
N ASN A 281 -44.09 -1.96 -6.40
CA ASN A 281 -44.79 -1.39 -5.25
C ASN A 281 -44.38 -1.96 -3.87
N LYS A 282 -43.31 -2.77 -3.79
CA LYS A 282 -42.76 -3.23 -2.51
C LYS A 282 -41.61 -2.32 -2.08
N PRO A 283 -41.37 -2.19 -0.76
CA PRO A 283 -40.26 -1.40 -0.25
C PRO A 283 -38.93 -2.15 -0.39
N LEU A 284 -37.91 -1.43 -0.86
CA LEU A 284 -36.53 -1.86 -1.01
C LEU A 284 -35.64 -1.02 -0.09
N ALA A 285 -34.89 -1.68 0.78
CA ALA A 285 -33.93 -1.03 1.66
C ALA A 285 -32.57 -0.89 0.99
N ILE A 286 -31.96 0.27 1.15
CA ILE A 286 -30.56 0.54 0.85
C ILE A 286 -29.80 0.53 2.19
N ILE A 287 -28.87 -0.42 2.31
CA ILE A 287 -28.12 -0.68 3.53
C ILE A 287 -26.66 -0.31 3.27
N LEU A 288 -26.09 0.50 4.15
CA LEU A 288 -24.67 0.85 4.11
C LEU A 288 -24.06 0.57 5.49
N ASP A 289 -23.02 -0.26 5.52
CA ASP A 289 -22.31 -0.63 6.75
C ASP A 289 -23.25 -1.15 7.85
N GLN A 290 -24.13 -2.10 7.48
CA GLN A 290 -25.11 -2.78 8.36
C GLN A 290 -26.17 -1.84 8.96
N LYS A 291 -26.41 -0.68 8.36
CA LYS A 291 -27.50 0.24 8.75
C LYS A 291 -28.37 0.56 7.56
N VAL A 292 -29.67 0.52 7.75
CA VAL A 292 -30.62 0.94 6.72
C VAL A 292 -30.52 2.48 6.58
N GLN A 293 -30.09 2.91 5.41
CA GLN A 293 -29.94 4.34 5.09
C GLN A 293 -31.23 4.93 4.53
N GLU A 294 -31.89 4.15 3.69
CA GLU A 294 -33.10 4.55 3.01
C GLU A 294 -33.99 3.32 2.76
N VAL A 295 -35.29 3.54 2.75
CA VAL A 295 -36.28 2.57 2.27
C VAL A 295 -37.12 3.26 1.22
N ALA A 296 -36.99 2.84 -0.02
CA ALA A 296 -37.69 3.38 -1.17
C ALA A 296 -38.67 2.36 -1.76
N THR A 297 -39.85 2.79 -2.19
CA THR A 297 -40.79 1.94 -2.90
C THR A 297 -40.31 1.76 -4.35
N ILE A 298 -40.32 0.54 -4.87
CA ILE A 298 -40.00 0.22 -6.25
C ILE A 298 -41.13 0.72 -7.16
N GLU A 299 -40.99 1.92 -7.72
CA GLU A 299 -42.02 2.53 -8.59
C GLU A 299 -41.98 1.99 -10.03
N SER A 300 -40.81 1.54 -10.48
CA SER A 300 -40.60 1.06 -11.84
C SER A 300 -39.51 0.00 -11.90
N ARG A 301 -39.43 -0.69 -13.03
CA ARG A 301 -38.35 -1.64 -13.33
C ARG A 301 -37.06 -0.87 -13.52
N ILE A 302 -36.04 -1.22 -12.75
CA ILE A 302 -34.73 -0.55 -12.77
C ILE A 302 -33.71 -1.55 -13.33
N SER A 303 -32.98 -1.15 -14.38
CA SER A 303 -31.99 -2.04 -14.99
C SER A 303 -30.60 -1.85 -14.34
N ASP A 304 -29.84 -0.88 -14.82
CA ASP A 304 -28.42 -0.77 -14.49
C ASP A 304 -28.05 0.54 -13.79
N THR A 305 -28.94 1.55 -13.78
CA THR A 305 -28.68 2.85 -13.19
C THR A 305 -29.75 3.23 -12.20
N GLY A 306 -29.33 3.89 -11.13
CA GLY A 306 -30.23 4.42 -10.11
C GLY A 306 -29.60 5.57 -9.35
N ILE A 307 -30.37 6.11 -8.42
CA ILE A 307 -29.97 7.21 -7.55
C ILE A 307 -30.31 6.80 -6.11
N ILE A 308 -29.32 6.91 -5.22
CA ILE A 308 -29.52 6.77 -3.78
C ILE A 308 -29.90 8.16 -3.27
N THR A 309 -31.11 8.30 -2.82
CA THR A 309 -31.65 9.54 -2.26
C THR A 309 -31.63 9.48 -0.73
N GLY A 310 -31.80 10.61 -0.06
CA GLY A 310 -31.84 10.67 1.40
C GLY A 310 -31.51 12.06 1.93
N THR A 311 -31.40 12.16 3.25
CA THR A 311 -30.96 13.40 3.91
C THR A 311 -29.44 13.44 3.93
N PHE A 312 -28.84 13.75 2.77
CA PHE A 312 -27.38 13.85 2.61
C PHE A 312 -26.94 15.31 2.53
N THR A 313 -25.76 15.60 3.07
CA THR A 313 -25.01 16.82 2.72
C THR A 313 -24.23 16.60 1.43
N ALA A 314 -23.82 17.68 0.77
CA ALA A 314 -23.00 17.56 -0.45
C ALA A 314 -21.67 16.82 -0.17
N GLU A 315 -21.04 17.13 0.97
CA GLU A 315 -19.80 16.46 1.41
C GLU A 315 -20.00 14.95 1.66
N GLU A 316 -21.10 14.55 2.30
CA GLU A 316 -21.43 13.14 2.51
C GLU A 316 -21.65 12.40 1.19
N VAL A 317 -22.25 13.05 0.19
CA VAL A 317 -22.46 12.46 -1.14
C VAL A 317 -21.13 12.25 -1.86
N GLU A 318 -20.21 13.20 -1.76
CA GLU A 318 -18.86 13.07 -2.33
C GLU A 318 -18.10 11.93 -1.65
N ASP A 319 -18.10 11.86 -0.31
CA ASP A 319 -17.48 10.78 0.46
C ASP A 319 -18.03 9.40 0.07
N ILE A 320 -19.36 9.26 0.05
CA ILE A 320 -20.03 7.99 -0.29
C ILE A 320 -19.73 7.59 -1.73
N ALA A 321 -19.85 8.52 -2.67
CA ALA A 321 -19.56 8.25 -4.08
C ALA A 321 -18.12 7.79 -4.29
N LEU A 322 -17.15 8.47 -3.64
CA LEU A 322 -15.74 8.10 -3.68
C LEU A 322 -15.51 6.68 -3.16
N VAL A 323 -16.05 6.37 -1.98
CA VAL A 323 -15.84 5.07 -1.34
C VAL A 323 -16.52 3.94 -2.11
N LEU A 324 -17.72 4.18 -2.65
CA LEU A 324 -18.43 3.21 -3.49
C LEU A 324 -17.72 2.96 -4.83
N LYS A 325 -17.19 4.01 -5.45
CA LYS A 325 -16.41 3.91 -6.70
C LYS A 325 -15.10 3.14 -6.49
N ALA A 326 -14.42 3.38 -5.38
CA ALA A 326 -13.18 2.69 -5.04
C ALA A 326 -13.39 1.22 -4.63
N GLY A 327 -14.61 0.85 -4.27
CA GLY A 327 -15.01 -0.51 -3.88
C GLY A 327 -15.10 -0.74 -2.38
N ALA A 328 -15.87 -1.78 -2.02
CA ALA A 328 -16.04 -2.21 -0.64
C ALA A 328 -14.80 -2.95 -0.12
N LEU A 329 -14.52 -2.78 1.17
CA LEU A 329 -13.51 -3.60 1.85
C LEU A 329 -14.07 -5.00 2.10
N PRO A 330 -13.28 -6.06 1.85
CA PRO A 330 -13.72 -7.45 2.03
C PRO A 330 -13.88 -7.85 3.50
N ALA A 331 -13.29 -7.06 4.40
CA ALA A 331 -13.32 -7.28 5.84
C ALA A 331 -13.09 -5.94 6.56
N ALA A 332 -13.49 -5.87 7.83
CA ALA A 332 -13.25 -4.69 8.65
C ALA A 332 -11.76 -4.43 8.86
N ILE A 333 -11.40 -3.16 8.99
CA ILE A 333 -10.01 -2.73 9.24
C ILE A 333 -9.90 -2.12 10.65
N LYS A 334 -8.90 -2.57 11.41
CA LYS A 334 -8.52 -2.00 12.70
C LYS A 334 -7.23 -1.21 12.58
N TYR A 335 -7.17 -0.03 13.21
CA TYR A 335 -5.93 0.74 13.33
C TYR A 335 -5.08 0.17 14.46
N LEU A 336 -3.85 -0.26 14.15
CA LEU A 336 -2.86 -0.72 15.13
C LEU A 336 -1.90 0.39 15.52
N GLU A 337 -1.46 1.18 14.53
CA GLU A 337 -0.55 2.29 14.73
C GLU A 337 -0.96 3.46 13.83
N GLU A 338 -0.86 4.66 14.36
CA GLU A 338 -1.10 5.90 13.63
C GLU A 338 -0.02 6.91 13.99
N ARG A 339 0.62 7.46 12.98
CA ARG A 339 1.60 8.53 13.12
C ARG A 339 1.35 9.58 12.06
N THR A 340 1.05 10.80 12.48
CA THR A 340 0.86 11.93 11.58
C THR A 340 2.01 12.93 11.75
N ILE A 341 2.59 13.36 10.64
CA ILE A 341 3.66 14.36 10.60
C ILE A 341 3.12 15.58 9.88
N GLY A 342 3.06 16.70 10.60
CA GLY A 342 2.60 17.97 10.00
C GLY A 342 3.58 18.48 8.92
N PRO A 343 3.08 19.14 7.87
CA PRO A 343 3.91 19.66 6.77
C PRO A 343 5.00 20.65 7.24
N SER A 344 4.73 21.41 8.31
CA SER A 344 5.70 22.36 8.89
C SER A 344 6.91 21.65 9.48
N LEU A 345 6.72 20.50 10.14
CA LEU A 345 7.81 19.68 10.69
C LEU A 345 8.69 19.09 9.57
N GLY A 346 8.07 18.68 8.46
CA GLY A 346 8.79 18.20 7.28
C GLY A 346 9.66 19.29 6.66
N ALA A 347 9.14 20.49 6.45
CA ALA A 347 9.88 21.63 5.92
C ALA A 347 11.08 22.02 6.80
N ASP A 348 10.90 22.05 8.12
CA ASP A 348 11.99 22.30 9.08
C ASP A 348 13.07 21.21 9.01
N SER A 349 12.67 19.95 8.88
CA SER A 349 13.58 18.81 8.75
C SER A 349 14.42 18.91 7.47
N ILE A 350 13.80 19.27 6.34
CA ILE A 350 14.52 19.52 5.07
C ILE A 350 15.54 20.64 5.25
N ARG A 351 15.13 21.79 5.81
CA ARG A 351 16.01 22.94 5.99
C ARG A 351 17.23 22.60 6.87
N ARG A 352 17.00 21.97 8.02
CA ARG A 352 18.07 21.55 8.94
C ARG A 352 18.96 20.47 8.31
N GLY A 353 18.38 19.51 7.60
CA GLY A 353 19.12 18.46 6.91
C GLY A 353 20.01 19.00 5.79
N LEU A 354 19.51 19.89 4.94
CA LEU A 354 20.29 20.54 3.88
C LEU A 354 21.42 21.40 4.47
N PHE A 355 21.14 22.12 5.56
CA PHE A 355 22.16 22.87 6.27
C PHE A 355 23.27 21.94 6.81
N SER A 356 22.91 20.83 7.42
CA SER A 356 23.86 19.85 7.96
C SER A 356 24.71 19.20 6.85
N ILE A 357 24.08 18.83 5.72
CA ILE A 357 24.80 18.31 4.53
C ILE A 357 25.79 19.35 4.02
N GLY A 358 25.36 20.61 3.88
CA GLY A 358 26.22 21.72 3.43
C GLY A 358 27.38 21.97 4.38
N ALA A 359 27.12 22.02 5.68
CA ALA A 359 28.16 22.20 6.70
C ALA A 359 29.19 21.07 6.71
N ALA A 360 28.73 19.82 6.68
CA ALA A 360 29.58 18.64 6.60
C ALA A 360 30.45 18.66 5.33
N LEU A 361 29.83 18.98 4.18
CA LEU A 361 30.55 19.10 2.91
C LEU A 361 31.66 20.16 2.99
N ILE A 362 31.33 21.36 3.46
CA ILE A 362 32.32 22.46 3.57
C ILE A 362 33.47 22.05 4.48
N LEU A 363 33.22 21.49 5.65
CA LEU A 363 34.25 21.03 6.57
C LEU A 363 35.18 19.99 5.93
N ILE A 364 34.62 19.02 5.23
CA ILE A 364 35.40 17.99 4.54
C ILE A 364 36.20 18.59 3.38
N LEU A 365 35.63 19.51 2.59
CA LEU A 365 36.33 20.20 1.51
C LEU A 365 37.53 20.97 2.03
N LEU A 366 37.36 21.72 3.12
CA LEU A 366 38.43 22.47 3.76
C LEU A 366 39.53 21.53 4.27
N PHE A 367 39.16 20.45 4.97
CA PHE A 367 40.13 19.47 5.46
C PHE A 367 40.94 18.86 4.32
N MET A 368 40.27 18.39 3.25
CA MET A 368 40.93 17.73 2.13
C MET A 368 41.90 18.67 1.38
N VAL A 369 41.50 19.91 1.12
CA VAL A 369 42.34 20.88 0.44
C VAL A 369 43.51 21.29 1.33
N PHE A 370 43.29 21.46 2.63
CA PHE A 370 44.36 21.86 3.56
C PHE A 370 45.39 20.74 3.76
N TYR A 371 44.96 19.51 3.98
CA TYR A 371 45.82 18.37 4.30
C TYR A 371 46.48 17.73 3.07
N TYR A 372 45.69 17.47 2.01
CA TYR A 372 46.16 16.79 0.78
C TYR A 372 46.47 17.73 -0.40
N ARG A 373 46.29 19.03 -0.21
CA ARG A 373 46.63 20.07 -1.18
C ARG A 373 46.02 19.79 -2.57
N LEU A 374 46.86 19.65 -3.63
CA LEU A 374 46.37 19.39 -5.00
C LEU A 374 45.67 18.03 -5.15
N SER A 375 46.13 17.00 -4.44
CA SER A 375 45.43 15.72 -4.41
C SER A 375 44.12 15.83 -3.69
N GLY A 376 44.00 16.71 -2.68
CA GLY A 376 42.74 17.07 -2.03
C GLY A 376 41.69 17.62 -3.00
N ILE A 377 42.11 18.50 -3.94
CA ILE A 377 41.21 19.00 -4.99
C ILE A 377 40.64 17.85 -5.86
N ASN A 378 41.48 16.85 -6.18
CA ASN A 378 41.00 15.66 -6.89
C ASN A 378 39.91 14.92 -6.11
N ALA A 379 40.11 14.69 -4.80
CA ALA A 379 39.11 14.07 -3.94
C ALA A 379 37.82 14.89 -3.84
N VAL A 380 37.93 16.21 -3.78
CA VAL A 380 36.80 17.15 -3.79
C VAL A 380 35.96 17.00 -5.07
N ILE A 381 36.62 16.95 -6.22
CA ILE A 381 35.90 16.72 -7.51
C ILE A 381 35.23 15.37 -7.50
N ALA A 382 35.90 14.31 -7.08
CA ALA A 382 35.34 12.96 -6.98
C ALA A 382 34.13 12.91 -6.03
N LEU A 383 34.18 13.65 -4.89
CA LEU A 383 33.09 13.74 -3.93
C LEU A 383 31.87 14.48 -4.51
N LEU A 384 32.06 15.61 -5.18
CA LEU A 384 30.96 16.33 -5.83
C LEU A 384 30.28 15.49 -6.90
N LEU A 385 31.07 14.76 -7.68
CA LEU A 385 30.53 13.83 -8.68
C LEU A 385 29.81 12.63 -8.04
N ASN A 386 30.27 12.15 -6.89
CA ASN A 386 29.56 11.14 -6.12
C ASN A 386 28.16 11.61 -5.75
N ILE A 387 28.02 12.83 -5.21
CA ILE A 387 26.72 13.39 -4.84
C ILE A 387 25.80 13.49 -6.06
N ILE A 388 26.31 13.93 -7.20
CA ILE A 388 25.54 14.04 -8.44
C ILE A 388 25.05 12.65 -8.90
N ILE A 389 25.93 11.64 -8.88
CA ILE A 389 25.58 10.27 -9.25
C ILE A 389 24.55 9.69 -8.28
N LEU A 390 24.71 9.92 -6.97
CA LEU A 390 23.79 9.51 -5.94
C LEU A 390 22.38 10.08 -6.19
N LEU A 391 22.27 11.40 -6.37
CA LEU A 391 21.00 12.07 -6.61
C LEU A 391 20.35 11.62 -7.93
N GLY A 392 21.15 11.48 -9.00
CA GLY A 392 20.65 10.97 -10.28
C GLY A 392 20.13 9.53 -10.19
N THR A 393 20.83 8.68 -9.44
CA THR A 393 20.42 7.29 -9.23
C THR A 393 19.16 7.18 -8.36
N LEU A 394 19.06 7.96 -7.28
CA LEU A 394 17.87 8.05 -6.44
C LEU A 394 16.65 8.47 -7.28
N SER A 395 16.82 9.49 -8.12
CA SER A 395 15.77 9.97 -9.02
C SER A 395 15.33 8.92 -10.04
N TYR A 396 16.27 8.21 -10.65
CA TYR A 396 15.99 7.14 -11.62
C TYR A 396 15.15 6.01 -11.03
N PHE A 397 15.48 5.56 -9.83
CA PHE A 397 14.73 4.52 -9.13
C PHE A 397 13.47 5.03 -8.42
N LYS A 398 13.17 6.32 -8.53
CA LYS A 398 12.06 6.97 -7.79
C LYS A 398 12.10 6.66 -6.29
N ALA A 399 13.31 6.55 -5.73
CA ALA A 399 13.49 6.22 -4.34
C ALA A 399 13.18 7.43 -3.45
N SER A 400 12.36 7.22 -2.42
CA SER A 400 11.96 8.29 -1.50
C SER A 400 13.12 8.69 -0.57
N LEU A 401 13.49 9.98 -0.60
CA LEU A 401 14.45 10.56 0.32
C LEU A 401 13.78 10.79 1.68
N THR A 402 14.22 10.07 2.70
CA THR A 402 13.72 10.16 4.08
C THR A 402 14.70 10.95 4.97
N LEU A 403 14.29 11.33 6.19
CA LEU A 403 15.19 11.97 7.15
C LEU A 403 16.43 11.10 7.47
N PRO A 404 16.28 9.79 7.78
CA PRO A 404 17.43 8.89 7.86
C PRO A 404 18.21 8.76 6.54
N GLY A 405 17.54 8.85 5.38
CA GLY A 405 18.19 8.87 4.07
C GLY A 405 19.12 10.07 3.90
N MET A 406 18.74 11.26 4.37
CA MET A 406 19.64 12.44 4.41
C MET A 406 20.85 12.21 5.34
N ALA A 407 20.65 11.56 6.49
CA ALA A 407 21.77 11.14 7.33
C ALA A 407 22.69 10.14 6.61
N GLY A 408 22.13 9.25 5.79
CA GLY A 408 22.85 8.35 4.88
C GLY A 408 23.71 9.12 3.87
N ILE A 409 23.21 10.23 3.30
CA ILE A 409 24.01 11.10 2.42
C ILE A 409 25.22 11.65 3.17
N ILE A 410 25.04 12.19 4.39
CA ILE A 410 26.14 12.73 5.20
C ILE A 410 27.17 11.64 5.49
N LEU A 411 26.72 10.45 5.84
CA LEU A 411 27.58 9.30 6.10
C LEU A 411 28.37 8.88 4.84
N THR A 412 27.72 8.83 3.69
CA THR A 412 28.36 8.45 2.42
C THR A 412 29.35 9.51 1.94
N ILE A 413 29.13 10.79 2.24
CA ILE A 413 30.11 11.86 1.99
C ILE A 413 31.42 11.57 2.74
N GLY A 414 31.33 11.17 4.03
CA GLY A 414 32.51 10.78 4.82
C GLY A 414 33.23 9.56 4.24
N MET A 415 32.47 8.50 3.94
CA MET A 415 33.04 7.26 3.40
C MET A 415 33.63 7.43 1.97
N ALA A 416 33.05 8.33 1.17
CA ALA A 416 33.58 8.64 -0.17
C ALA A 416 34.94 9.31 -0.09
N VAL A 417 35.14 10.17 0.90
CA VAL A 417 36.44 10.82 1.15
C VAL A 417 37.45 9.80 1.70
N ASP A 418 37.03 8.92 2.61
CA ASP A 418 37.92 7.90 3.19
C ASP A 418 38.52 6.99 2.11
N ALA A 419 37.73 6.57 1.12
CA ALA A 419 38.22 5.83 -0.02
C ALA A 419 39.37 6.55 -0.79
N ASN A 420 39.24 7.87 -0.97
CA ASN A 420 40.30 8.67 -1.59
C ASN A 420 41.52 8.82 -0.67
N VAL A 421 41.31 9.02 0.64
CA VAL A 421 42.38 9.09 1.64
C VAL A 421 43.19 7.79 1.65
N LEU A 422 42.56 6.61 1.67
CA LEU A 422 43.24 5.34 1.59
C LEU A 422 44.12 5.22 0.33
N VAL A 423 43.61 5.66 -0.81
CA VAL A 423 44.41 5.70 -2.06
C VAL A 423 45.61 6.62 -1.92
N PHE A 424 45.43 7.85 -1.37
CA PHE A 424 46.47 8.82 -1.26
C PHE A 424 47.56 8.40 -0.27
N GLU A 425 47.21 7.89 0.89
CA GLU A 425 48.18 7.37 1.84
C GLU A 425 48.95 6.17 1.26
N ARG A 426 48.29 5.29 0.51
CA ARG A 426 48.96 4.19 -0.17
C ARG A 426 49.95 4.70 -1.25
N ILE A 427 49.57 5.73 -2.00
CA ILE A 427 50.49 6.37 -2.96
C ILE A 427 51.68 7.01 -2.22
N ARG A 428 51.47 7.66 -1.05
CA ARG A 428 52.51 8.26 -0.22
C ARG A 428 53.50 7.21 0.31
N GLU A 429 52.99 6.06 0.77
CA GLU A 429 53.82 4.92 1.17
C GLU A 429 54.69 4.42 0.02
N GLU A 430 54.09 4.19 -1.18
CA GLU A 430 54.82 3.69 -2.36
C GLU A 430 55.87 4.71 -2.84
N LEU A 431 55.62 6.04 -2.72
CA LEU A 431 56.63 7.09 -2.99
C LEU A 431 57.78 7.03 -2.01
N ALA A 432 57.52 6.77 -0.72
CA ALA A 432 58.55 6.65 0.32
C ALA A 432 59.51 5.48 0.08
N THR A 433 59.05 4.44 -0.65
CA THR A 433 59.92 3.31 -1.07
C THR A 433 60.85 3.66 -2.25
N GLY A 434 60.84 4.92 -2.75
CA GLY A 434 61.72 5.36 -3.85
C GLY A 434 61.19 5.04 -5.26
N LYS A 435 59.96 4.63 -5.40
CA LYS A 435 59.35 4.36 -6.70
C LYS A 435 59.07 5.63 -7.49
N SER A 436 58.99 5.54 -8.80
CA SER A 436 58.60 6.67 -9.64
C SER A 436 57.13 7.05 -9.39
N ILE A 437 56.77 8.32 -9.59
CA ILE A 437 55.41 8.85 -9.37
C ILE A 437 54.34 8.00 -10.09
N LEU A 438 54.56 7.66 -11.36
CA LEU A 438 53.60 6.85 -12.13
C LEU A 438 53.47 5.41 -11.58
N SER A 439 54.56 4.80 -11.15
CA SER A 439 54.55 3.47 -10.53
C SER A 439 53.86 3.48 -9.18
N SER A 440 54.11 4.54 -8.36
CA SER A 440 53.50 4.70 -7.04
C SER A 440 51.98 4.93 -7.13
N ILE A 441 51.53 5.72 -8.08
CA ILE A 441 50.10 5.92 -8.33
C ILE A 441 49.44 4.58 -8.76
N SER A 442 50.04 3.88 -9.74
CA SER A 442 49.49 2.62 -10.20
C SER A 442 49.42 1.55 -9.10
N ALA A 443 50.48 1.43 -8.29
CA ALA A 443 50.57 0.54 -7.15
C ALA A 443 49.58 0.95 -6.02
N GLY A 444 49.49 2.24 -5.70
CA GLY A 444 48.59 2.78 -4.68
C GLY A 444 47.12 2.45 -4.99
N PHE A 445 46.68 2.79 -6.20
CA PHE A 445 45.29 2.46 -6.62
C PHE A 445 45.01 0.94 -6.63
N SER A 446 45.94 0.11 -7.12
CA SER A 446 45.76 -1.33 -7.19
C SER A 446 45.68 -1.99 -5.81
N ARG A 447 46.49 -1.53 -4.86
CA ARG A 447 46.50 -2.06 -3.49
C ARG A 447 45.34 -1.56 -2.66
N ALA A 448 45.03 -0.25 -2.73
CA ALA A 448 43.90 0.35 -2.02
C ALA A 448 42.57 -0.21 -2.49
N PHE A 449 42.43 -0.57 -3.77
CA PHE A 449 41.18 -1.09 -4.33
C PHE A 449 40.65 -2.33 -3.58
N LYS A 450 41.51 -3.29 -3.22
CA LYS A 450 41.08 -4.47 -2.47
C LYS A 450 40.51 -4.11 -1.11
N THR A 451 41.22 -3.25 -0.37
CA THR A 451 40.78 -2.79 0.96
C THR A 451 39.48 -2.01 0.90
N ILE A 452 39.34 -1.12 -0.11
CA ILE A 452 38.12 -0.36 -0.35
C ILE A 452 36.95 -1.29 -0.69
N LEU A 453 37.18 -2.30 -1.53
CA LEU A 453 36.16 -3.27 -1.90
C LEU A 453 35.68 -4.05 -0.70
N ASP A 454 36.62 -4.62 0.08
CA ASP A 454 36.29 -5.45 1.25
C ASP A 454 35.49 -4.67 2.30
N ALA A 455 35.90 -3.43 2.62
CA ALA A 455 35.21 -2.58 3.57
C ALA A 455 33.80 -2.18 3.10
N ASN A 456 33.64 -1.89 1.81
CA ASN A 456 32.35 -1.46 1.26
C ASN A 456 31.38 -2.64 1.04
N VAL A 457 31.86 -3.83 0.69
CA VAL A 457 31.02 -5.02 0.52
C VAL A 457 30.32 -5.39 1.83
N THR A 458 31.03 -5.34 2.97
CA THR A 458 30.41 -5.63 4.28
C THR A 458 29.29 -4.65 4.62
N THR A 459 29.51 -3.36 4.33
CA THR A 459 28.49 -2.31 4.56
C THR A 459 27.29 -2.46 3.61
N ILE A 460 27.53 -2.81 2.34
CA ILE A 460 26.45 -3.07 1.37
C ILE A 460 25.62 -4.28 1.80
N ILE A 461 26.24 -5.37 2.28
CA ILE A 461 25.51 -6.52 2.81
C ILE A 461 24.59 -6.10 3.96
N ALA A 462 25.10 -5.35 4.95
CA ALA A 462 24.29 -4.85 6.05
C ALA A 462 23.14 -3.95 5.55
N ALA A 463 23.40 -3.10 4.58
CA ALA A 463 22.38 -2.22 3.99
C ALA A 463 21.31 -3.00 3.21
N ILE A 464 21.65 -4.11 2.53
CA ILE A 464 20.68 -5.00 1.88
C ILE A 464 19.74 -5.62 2.90
N PHE A 465 20.25 -6.05 4.07
CA PHE A 465 19.38 -6.55 5.15
C PHE A 465 18.47 -5.46 5.68
N LEU A 466 18.97 -4.23 5.88
CA LEU A 466 18.14 -3.08 6.28
C LEU A 466 17.08 -2.74 5.22
N PHE A 467 17.38 -2.88 3.95
CA PHE A 467 16.42 -2.69 2.87
C PHE A 467 15.33 -3.75 2.85
N GLN A 468 15.71 -5.02 3.04
CA GLN A 468 14.76 -6.13 2.99
C GLN A 468 13.83 -6.18 4.19
N PHE A 469 14.36 -5.96 5.39
CA PHE A 469 13.61 -6.11 6.65
C PHE A 469 13.19 -4.79 7.29
N GLY A 470 13.74 -3.66 6.83
CA GLY A 470 13.38 -2.33 7.32
C GLY A 470 12.00 -1.86 6.86
N THR A 471 11.45 -0.89 7.58
CA THR A 471 10.22 -0.19 7.22
C THR A 471 10.55 1.20 6.69
N GLY A 472 9.62 1.84 5.97
CA GLY A 472 9.64 3.18 5.39
C GLY A 472 10.95 3.99 5.51
N PRO A 473 11.16 4.72 6.63
CA PRO A 473 12.35 5.55 6.80
C PRO A 473 13.67 4.77 6.77
N ILE A 474 13.71 3.53 7.30
CA ILE A 474 14.90 2.68 7.32
C ILE A 474 15.26 2.19 5.92
N LYS A 475 14.25 1.86 5.08
CA LYS A 475 14.47 1.53 3.67
C LYS A 475 15.10 2.69 2.91
N GLY A 476 14.62 3.90 3.13
CA GLY A 476 15.20 5.11 2.53
C GLY A 476 16.69 5.30 2.88
N PHE A 477 17.06 5.10 4.15
CA PHE A 477 18.47 5.10 4.59
C PHE A 477 19.28 4.01 3.88
N ALA A 478 18.79 2.78 3.84
CA ALA A 478 19.48 1.64 3.24
C ALA A 478 19.73 1.85 1.73
N ILE A 479 18.74 2.32 0.99
CA ILE A 479 18.87 2.63 -0.45
C ILE A 479 19.92 3.71 -0.66
N THR A 480 19.85 4.82 0.10
CA THR A 480 20.79 5.93 0.00
C THR A 480 22.23 5.46 0.28
N LEU A 481 22.41 4.58 1.27
CA LEU A 481 23.70 4.03 1.64
C LEU A 481 24.25 3.11 0.53
N ILE A 482 23.45 2.19 -0.02
CA ILE A 482 23.87 1.29 -1.12
C ILE A 482 24.29 2.10 -2.34
N ILE A 483 23.46 3.06 -2.76
CA ILE A 483 23.75 3.91 -3.93
C ILE A 483 24.99 4.75 -3.67
N GLY A 484 25.09 5.39 -2.50
CA GLY A 484 26.20 6.28 -2.15
C GLY A 484 27.55 5.56 -2.08
N ILE A 485 27.59 4.36 -1.50
CA ILE A 485 28.80 3.53 -1.45
C ILE A 485 29.19 3.07 -2.87
N THR A 486 28.25 2.58 -3.66
CA THR A 486 28.52 2.15 -5.03
C THR A 486 29.05 3.30 -5.89
N ALA A 487 28.45 4.49 -5.78
CA ALA A 487 28.93 5.69 -6.44
C ALA A 487 30.31 6.11 -5.94
N SER A 488 30.59 6.01 -4.63
CA SER A 488 31.90 6.37 -4.04
C SER A 488 33.03 5.46 -4.54
N MET A 489 32.76 4.15 -4.65
CA MET A 489 33.71 3.21 -5.22
C MET A 489 34.05 3.56 -6.68
N PHE A 490 33.04 3.93 -7.46
CA PHE A 490 33.25 4.38 -8.84
C PHE A 490 34.05 5.67 -8.89
N THR A 491 33.69 6.70 -8.11
CA THR A 491 34.36 7.99 -8.16
C THR A 491 35.78 7.95 -7.58
N ALA A 492 36.01 7.21 -6.49
CA ALA A 492 37.35 7.09 -5.90
C ALA A 492 38.31 6.31 -6.78
N VAL A 493 37.84 5.22 -7.44
CA VAL A 493 38.72 4.33 -8.23
C VAL A 493 38.86 4.79 -9.68
N PHE A 494 37.76 5.14 -10.35
CA PHE A 494 37.80 5.47 -11.78
C PHE A 494 38.00 6.98 -12.02
N VAL A 495 37.22 7.82 -11.34
CA VAL A 495 37.27 9.28 -11.58
C VAL A 495 38.56 9.87 -11.01
N SER A 496 38.87 9.57 -9.75
CA SER A 496 40.09 10.08 -9.10
C SER A 496 41.36 9.64 -9.86
N ARG A 497 41.42 8.39 -10.32
CA ARG A 497 42.52 7.89 -11.15
C ARG A 497 42.60 8.60 -12.49
N LEU A 498 41.46 8.83 -13.16
CA LEU A 498 41.42 9.56 -14.43
C LEU A 498 42.01 10.99 -14.27
N ILE A 499 41.64 11.67 -13.17
CA ILE A 499 42.16 13.02 -12.89
C ILE A 499 43.70 13.00 -12.70
N PHE A 500 44.23 11.99 -11.96
CA PHE A 500 45.68 11.84 -11.84
C PHE A 500 46.34 11.55 -13.19
N ASP A 501 45.79 10.65 -13.99
CA ASP A 501 46.33 10.29 -15.31
C ASP A 501 46.33 11.53 -16.26
N LEU A 502 45.28 12.38 -16.22
CA LEU A 502 45.18 13.62 -17.00
C LEU A 502 46.16 14.69 -16.55
N THR A 503 46.29 14.91 -15.24
CA THR A 503 47.19 15.92 -14.69
C THR A 503 48.63 15.57 -14.94
N LEU A 504 49.01 14.29 -14.82
CA LEU A 504 50.38 13.84 -15.07
C LEU A 504 50.75 13.80 -16.57
N SER A 505 49.78 13.56 -17.45
CA SER A 505 50.01 13.57 -18.90
C SER A 505 50.39 14.94 -19.44
N LYS A 506 50.00 16.02 -18.74
CA LYS A 506 50.32 17.44 -19.11
C LYS A 506 51.59 17.99 -18.47
N ARG A 507 52.15 17.33 -17.42
CA ARG A 507 53.36 17.82 -16.73
C ARG A 507 54.64 17.21 -17.34
N LYS A 508 55.53 18.07 -17.75
CA LYS A 508 56.92 17.71 -18.15
C LYS A 508 57.69 17.27 -16.92
N LYS A 509 58.52 16.25 -17.07
CA LYS A 509 59.36 15.55 -16.07
C LYS A 509 59.83 16.41 -14.87
N ARG A 510 59.69 15.86 -13.64
CA ARG A 510 60.36 16.26 -12.38
C ARG A 510 59.64 17.21 -11.39
N GLU A 511 58.36 17.23 -11.30
CA GLU A 511 57.72 17.87 -10.14
C GLU A 511 57.35 16.84 -9.07
N LYS A 512 57.58 17.20 -7.77
CA LYS A 512 57.10 16.42 -6.64
C LYS A 512 55.55 16.31 -6.72
N LEU A 513 55.00 15.13 -6.47
CA LEU A 513 53.56 14.96 -6.34
C LEU A 513 53.11 15.71 -5.08
N SER A 514 52.11 16.57 -5.22
CA SER A 514 51.51 17.29 -4.10
C SER A 514 50.40 16.45 -3.50
N ILE A 515 50.73 15.68 -2.48
CA ILE A 515 49.86 14.74 -1.79
C ILE A 515 50.09 14.81 -0.28
#